data_8b1463c8291eefab3036a562fb5cf421
#
_entry.id   8b1463c8291eefab3036a562fb5cf421
#
_cell.length_a   1.000
_cell.length_b   1.000
_cell.length_c   1.000
_cell.angle_alpha   90.00
_cell.angle_beta   90.00
_cell.angle_gamma   90.00
#
_symmetry.space_group_name_H-M   'P 1'
#
loop_
_entity.id
_entity.type
_entity.pdbx_description
1 polymer ?
#
loop_
_entity_poly.entity_id
_entity_poly.type
_entity_poly.pdbx_seq_one_letter_code
_entity_poly.pdbx_strand_id
1 'polypeptide(L)'
;MRFALVSNVLPPDDNSHAAVIYRLLRDLDPSGYCLLSSGSVGLAGEPGRLRGTHHYLPPAPQLARGYRLGLRWWRERVNLGVGAVARARVIAAILRREACDAVVVCTGGQEILDFPAAFLASRWTGARFYAYLLDQYGQMVAHVTGEQVCARLEPMLLKRATGVIAPNEFLRDDLRRRYQIDAAVIHNPCDLSAYGGPAYATDADAALARGEARIVYTGAIGPLHYGAFRTLLAAMAALDRPDLRLHVYTPQSSDRLDREGIRGPVVLHPPQPLSAMAALQQQAAVLFLPLALDSSDPDIVRTAAPGKTAEYLAAGRPILVHAPPDSFLASYFRDHQCGVVVDRGDPAALAAALSSILSDPALRGRLRARAWERAQADFDLQHARRQFARVIGLPEPATADP
;
A
#
# COMPACT_ATOMS: atom_id res chain seq x y z
N MET A 1 -10.55 -16.40 -19.97
CA MET A 1 -9.67 -16.84 -18.87
C MET A 1 -10.31 -16.42 -17.56
N ARG A 2 -10.44 -17.33 -16.60
CA ARG A 2 -10.90 -17.04 -15.24
C ARG A 2 -9.74 -17.18 -14.25
N PHE A 3 -9.63 -16.29 -13.26
CA PHE A 3 -8.56 -16.38 -12.27
C PHE A 3 -9.08 -16.33 -10.83
N ALA A 4 -8.31 -16.92 -9.93
CA ALA A 4 -8.51 -16.80 -8.50
C ALA A 4 -7.52 -15.78 -7.93
N LEU A 5 -7.99 -14.82 -7.12
CA LEU A 5 -7.13 -13.91 -6.37
C LEU A 5 -7.12 -14.36 -4.91
N VAL A 6 -5.93 -14.63 -4.39
CA VAL A 6 -5.69 -15.03 -3.00
C VAL A 6 -5.09 -13.86 -2.25
N SER A 7 -5.78 -13.38 -1.22
CA SER A 7 -5.29 -12.29 -0.36
C SER A 7 -5.90 -12.41 1.04
N ASN A 8 -5.08 -12.20 2.06
CA ASN A 8 -5.57 -12.13 3.44
C ASN A 8 -6.46 -10.90 3.69
N VAL A 9 -6.19 -9.82 2.95
CA VAL A 9 -6.91 -8.56 3.07
C VAL A 9 -7.69 -8.32 1.79
N LEU A 10 -9.03 -8.32 1.88
CA LEU A 10 -9.94 -8.05 0.78
C LEU A 10 -10.87 -6.88 1.10
N PRO A 11 -11.32 -6.12 0.08
CA PRO A 11 -12.37 -5.12 0.29
C PRO A 11 -13.65 -5.77 0.85
N PRO A 12 -14.36 -5.10 1.79
CA PRO A 12 -14.31 -3.69 2.12
C PRO A 12 -13.38 -3.29 3.27
N ASP A 13 -12.35 -4.06 3.58
CA ASP A 13 -11.37 -3.71 4.60
C ASP A 13 -10.74 -2.33 4.32
N ASP A 14 -10.50 -1.53 5.37
CA ASP A 14 -9.92 -0.18 5.29
C ASP A 14 -8.40 -0.17 5.02
N ASN A 15 -7.82 -1.31 4.74
CA ASN A 15 -6.40 -1.45 4.45
C ASN A 15 -6.06 -0.93 3.03
N SER A 16 -4.89 -0.31 2.88
CA SER A 16 -4.40 0.18 1.58
C SER A 16 -4.31 -0.91 0.50
N HIS A 17 -3.98 -2.14 0.88
CA HIS A 17 -3.95 -3.29 -0.04
C HIS A 17 -5.34 -3.65 -0.55
N ALA A 18 -6.34 -3.66 0.34
CA ALA A 18 -7.74 -3.86 -0.05
C ALA A 18 -8.20 -2.78 -1.05
N ALA A 19 -7.80 -1.52 -0.83
CA ALA A 19 -8.10 -0.42 -1.75
C ALA A 19 -7.48 -0.63 -3.13
N VAL A 20 -6.24 -1.11 -3.22
CA VAL A 20 -5.58 -1.45 -4.50
C VAL A 20 -6.33 -2.57 -5.21
N ILE A 21 -6.66 -3.66 -4.50
CA ILE A 21 -7.41 -4.79 -5.05
C ILE A 21 -8.81 -4.32 -5.53
N TYR A 22 -9.50 -3.52 -4.73
CA TYR A 22 -10.79 -2.96 -5.10
C TYR A 22 -10.73 -2.15 -6.39
N ARG A 23 -9.79 -1.20 -6.48
CA ARG A 23 -9.61 -0.35 -7.65
C ARG A 23 -9.32 -1.17 -8.91
N LEU A 24 -8.48 -2.18 -8.81
CA LEU A 24 -8.15 -3.03 -9.96
C LEU A 24 -9.33 -3.87 -10.44
N LEU A 25 -10.14 -4.42 -9.53
CA LEU A 25 -11.13 -5.47 -9.85
C LEU A 25 -12.59 -4.99 -9.92
N ARG A 26 -12.94 -3.83 -9.34
CA ARG A 26 -14.35 -3.40 -9.17
C ARG A 26 -15.15 -3.34 -10.48
N ASP A 27 -14.50 -3.03 -11.60
CA ASP A 27 -15.13 -2.87 -12.91
C ASP A 27 -14.88 -4.08 -13.84
N LEU A 28 -14.19 -5.13 -13.37
CA LEU A 28 -14.06 -6.38 -14.09
C LEU A 28 -15.36 -7.18 -14.03
N ASP A 29 -15.62 -7.97 -15.08
CA ASP A 29 -16.73 -8.93 -15.07
C ASP A 29 -16.60 -9.88 -13.86
N PRO A 30 -17.59 -9.92 -12.95
CA PRO A 30 -17.56 -10.79 -11.78
C PRO A 30 -17.43 -12.28 -12.12
N SER A 31 -17.85 -12.71 -13.30
CA SER A 31 -17.67 -14.08 -13.76
C SER A 31 -16.22 -14.44 -14.10
N GLY A 32 -15.39 -13.43 -14.37
CA GLY A 32 -13.98 -13.59 -14.74
C GLY A 32 -13.04 -13.90 -13.57
N TYR A 33 -13.49 -13.77 -12.31
CA TYR A 33 -12.63 -14.00 -11.16
C TYR A 33 -13.37 -14.53 -9.92
N CYS A 34 -12.63 -15.15 -9.02
CA CYS A 34 -13.08 -15.44 -7.67
C CYS A 34 -12.01 -14.98 -6.65
N LEU A 35 -12.43 -14.76 -5.42
CA LEU A 35 -11.64 -14.20 -4.32
C LEU A 35 -11.52 -15.22 -3.20
N LEU A 36 -10.30 -15.47 -2.73
CA LEU A 36 -10.00 -16.39 -1.64
C LEU A 36 -9.32 -15.64 -0.51
N SER A 37 -9.86 -15.71 0.70
CA SER A 37 -9.28 -15.05 1.87
C SER A 37 -9.42 -15.87 3.13
N SER A 38 -8.42 -15.79 4.00
CA SER A 38 -8.48 -16.27 5.40
C SER A 38 -8.95 -15.17 6.37
N GLY A 39 -8.99 -13.92 5.92
CA GLY A 39 -9.53 -12.79 6.67
C GLY A 39 -11.03 -12.58 6.47
N SER A 40 -11.54 -11.47 6.95
CA SER A 40 -12.94 -11.07 6.72
C SER A 40 -13.18 -10.86 5.23
N VAL A 41 -14.32 -11.35 4.75
CA VAL A 41 -14.75 -11.19 3.34
C VAL A 41 -15.92 -10.22 3.18
N GLY A 42 -16.31 -9.52 4.26
CA GLY A 42 -17.48 -8.65 4.31
C GLY A 42 -18.81 -9.40 4.11
N LEU A 43 -19.92 -8.75 4.41
CA LEU A 43 -21.25 -9.29 4.18
C LEU A 43 -21.69 -9.08 2.73
N ALA A 44 -22.55 -9.96 2.19
CA ALA A 44 -23.12 -9.76 0.88
C ALA A 44 -23.91 -8.45 0.83
N GLY A 45 -23.64 -7.61 -0.18
CA GLY A 45 -24.28 -6.29 -0.32
C GLY A 45 -23.60 -5.14 0.46
N GLU A 46 -22.55 -5.41 1.20
CA GLU A 46 -21.78 -4.38 1.90
C GLU A 46 -21.11 -3.41 0.90
N PRO A 47 -21.21 -2.09 1.11
CA PRO A 47 -20.55 -1.11 0.26
C PRO A 47 -19.04 -1.36 0.15
N GLY A 48 -18.49 -1.27 -1.06
CA GLY A 48 -17.07 -1.51 -1.30
C GLY A 48 -16.68 -2.98 -1.47
N ARG A 49 -17.60 -3.94 -1.29
CA ARG A 49 -17.34 -5.35 -1.55
C ARG A 49 -17.30 -5.63 -3.06
N LEU A 50 -16.32 -6.42 -3.49
CA LEU A 50 -16.23 -6.89 -4.88
C LEU A 50 -17.32 -7.90 -5.22
N ARG A 51 -17.78 -7.89 -6.48
CA ARG A 51 -18.92 -8.71 -6.95
C ARG A 51 -18.57 -10.16 -7.29
N GLY A 52 -17.27 -10.50 -7.45
CA GLY A 52 -16.82 -11.87 -7.73
C GLY A 52 -17.20 -12.85 -6.60
N THR A 53 -17.14 -14.14 -6.89
CA THR A 53 -17.41 -15.19 -5.90
C THR A 53 -16.37 -15.18 -4.80
N HIS A 54 -16.78 -15.13 -3.54
CA HIS A 54 -15.89 -15.16 -2.36
C HIS A 54 -15.83 -16.54 -1.74
N HIS A 55 -14.62 -16.98 -1.44
CA HIS A 55 -14.34 -18.24 -0.75
C HIS A 55 -13.52 -17.98 0.50
N TYR A 56 -14.00 -18.47 1.63
CA TYR A 56 -13.26 -18.44 2.90
C TYR A 56 -12.22 -19.57 2.94
N LEU A 57 -10.99 -19.22 3.30
CA LEU A 57 -9.92 -20.16 3.57
C LEU A 57 -9.87 -20.45 5.08
N PRO A 58 -10.19 -21.66 5.53
CA PRO A 58 -10.21 -21.97 6.95
C PRO A 58 -8.82 -21.87 7.57
N PRO A 59 -8.72 -21.65 8.89
CA PRO A 59 -7.44 -21.67 9.60
C PRO A 59 -6.70 -22.97 9.35
N ALA A 60 -5.39 -22.89 9.18
CA ALA A 60 -4.57 -24.07 8.97
C ALA A 60 -4.52 -24.94 10.24
N PRO A 61 -4.56 -26.27 10.11
CA PRO A 61 -4.43 -27.18 11.25
C PRO A 61 -3.05 -27.06 11.88
N GLN A 62 -3.01 -27.08 13.21
CA GLN A 62 -1.78 -27.15 14.00
C GLN A 62 -1.60 -28.55 14.54
N LEU A 63 -0.61 -29.29 14.04
CA LEU A 63 -0.33 -30.68 14.46
C LEU A 63 0.46 -30.76 15.76
N ALA A 64 1.37 -29.81 15.96
CA ALA A 64 2.24 -29.85 17.13
C ALA A 64 1.83 -28.79 18.15
N ARG A 65 1.35 -29.20 19.32
CA ARG A 65 1.02 -28.34 20.47
C ARG A 65 2.05 -28.53 21.57
N GLY A 66 2.40 -27.49 22.29
CA GLY A 66 3.27 -27.52 23.47
C GLY A 66 4.58 -26.77 23.33
N TYR A 67 4.96 -26.07 24.43
CA TYR A 67 6.16 -25.21 24.50
C TYR A 67 7.31 -25.89 25.28
N ARG A 68 7.14 -27.10 25.73
CA ARG A 68 8.12 -27.83 26.56
C ARG A 68 9.15 -28.51 25.66
N LEU A 69 10.43 -28.40 25.97
CA LEU A 69 11.58 -29.08 25.35
C LEU A 69 12.39 -28.37 24.26
N GLY A 70 12.36 -27.05 24.14
CA GLY A 70 13.29 -26.35 23.22
C GLY A 70 13.09 -26.59 21.70
N LEU A 71 12.06 -27.36 21.32
CA LEU A 71 11.75 -27.76 19.93
C LEU A 71 10.85 -26.77 19.19
N ARG A 72 10.73 -25.53 19.66
CA ARG A 72 9.89 -24.50 19.07
C ARG A 72 10.13 -24.37 17.57
N TRP A 73 11.39 -24.26 17.17
CA TRP A 73 11.85 -24.12 15.79
C TRP A 73 11.37 -25.27 14.87
N TRP A 74 11.48 -26.53 15.31
CA TRP A 74 11.07 -27.68 14.53
C TRP A 74 9.54 -27.75 14.38
N ARG A 75 8.82 -27.50 15.46
CA ARG A 75 7.36 -27.45 15.48
C ARG A 75 6.79 -26.41 14.52
N GLU A 76 7.35 -25.20 14.50
CA GLU A 76 6.91 -24.11 13.62
C GLU A 76 7.08 -24.50 12.16
N ARG A 77 8.17 -25.11 11.79
CA ARG A 77 8.41 -25.61 10.42
C ARG A 77 7.44 -26.71 10.02
N VAL A 78 7.18 -27.66 10.90
CA VAL A 78 6.21 -28.72 10.65
C VAL A 78 4.81 -28.15 10.47
N ASN A 79 4.39 -27.27 11.37
CA ASN A 79 3.08 -26.61 11.26
C ASN A 79 2.97 -25.73 10.00
N LEU A 80 4.03 -25.03 9.62
CA LEU A 80 4.06 -24.26 8.38
C LEU A 80 3.91 -25.19 7.16
N GLY A 81 4.67 -26.27 7.09
CA GLY A 81 4.61 -27.21 5.97
C GLY A 81 3.25 -27.89 5.86
N VAL A 82 2.73 -28.41 6.98
CA VAL A 82 1.40 -29.05 7.02
C VAL A 82 0.29 -28.05 6.74
N GLY A 83 0.39 -26.87 7.32
CA GLY A 83 -0.56 -25.76 7.07
C GLY A 83 -0.60 -25.36 5.60
N ALA A 84 0.56 -25.21 4.97
CA ALA A 84 0.66 -24.88 3.55
C ALA A 84 0.03 -25.96 2.66
N VAL A 85 0.30 -27.26 2.95
CA VAL A 85 -0.28 -28.39 2.20
C VAL A 85 -1.80 -28.46 2.42
N ALA A 86 -2.27 -28.31 3.65
CA ALA A 86 -3.71 -28.33 3.95
C ALA A 86 -4.44 -27.20 3.22
N ARG A 87 -3.93 -25.99 3.30
CA ARG A 87 -4.47 -24.81 2.60
C ARG A 87 -4.40 -24.96 1.09
N ALA A 88 -3.30 -25.52 0.55
CA ALA A 88 -3.16 -25.79 -0.88
C ALA A 88 -4.24 -26.76 -1.40
N ARG A 89 -4.65 -27.77 -0.61
CA ARG A 89 -5.75 -28.67 -0.98
C ARG A 89 -7.09 -27.92 -1.11
N VAL A 90 -7.36 -26.99 -0.19
CA VAL A 90 -8.56 -26.17 -0.24
C VAL A 90 -8.53 -25.24 -1.48
N ILE A 91 -7.43 -24.54 -1.70
CA ILE A 91 -7.26 -23.68 -2.87
C ILE A 91 -7.39 -24.49 -4.16
N ALA A 92 -6.74 -25.64 -4.27
CA ALA A 92 -6.82 -26.51 -5.46
C ALA A 92 -8.25 -27.01 -5.72
N ALA A 93 -9.01 -27.35 -4.68
CA ALA A 93 -10.42 -27.72 -4.82
C ALA A 93 -11.27 -26.54 -5.37
N ILE A 94 -11.02 -25.33 -4.88
CA ILE A 94 -11.69 -24.13 -5.37
C ILE A 94 -11.29 -23.84 -6.81
N LEU A 95 -10.01 -23.88 -7.17
CA LEU A 95 -9.54 -23.65 -8.53
C LEU A 95 -10.20 -24.59 -9.54
N ARG A 96 -10.37 -25.89 -9.18
CA ARG A 96 -11.07 -26.86 -10.03
C ARG A 96 -12.56 -26.57 -10.13
N ARG A 97 -13.24 -26.29 -9.01
CA ARG A 97 -14.68 -26.00 -8.97
C ARG A 97 -15.03 -24.75 -9.77
N GLU A 98 -14.21 -23.71 -9.64
CA GLU A 98 -14.40 -22.42 -10.32
C GLU A 98 -13.80 -22.40 -11.74
N ALA A 99 -13.21 -23.51 -12.19
CA ALA A 99 -12.52 -23.62 -13.48
C ALA A 99 -11.52 -22.49 -13.74
N CYS A 100 -10.67 -22.19 -12.73
CA CYS A 100 -9.70 -21.11 -12.81
C CYS A 100 -8.46 -21.55 -13.61
N ASP A 101 -8.09 -20.76 -14.62
CA ASP A 101 -6.89 -20.94 -15.45
C ASP A 101 -5.62 -20.39 -14.78
N ALA A 102 -5.81 -19.52 -13.80
CA ALA A 102 -4.72 -18.84 -13.10
C ALA A 102 -5.05 -18.58 -11.63
N VAL A 103 -4.01 -18.45 -10.81
CA VAL A 103 -4.07 -17.97 -9.45
C VAL A 103 -3.10 -16.81 -9.28
N VAL A 104 -3.60 -15.68 -8.79
CA VAL A 104 -2.84 -14.50 -8.43
C VAL A 104 -2.80 -14.43 -6.91
N VAL A 105 -1.62 -14.51 -6.32
CA VAL A 105 -1.47 -14.34 -4.87
C VAL A 105 -0.93 -12.95 -4.57
N CYS A 106 -1.68 -12.20 -3.75
CA CYS A 106 -1.24 -10.91 -3.24
C CYS A 106 -0.49 -11.11 -1.93
N THR A 107 0.74 -10.63 -1.85
CA THR A 107 1.44 -10.53 -0.58
C THR A 107 0.99 -9.26 0.14
N GLY A 108 0.90 -9.30 1.44
CA GLY A 108 0.41 -8.21 2.27
C GLY A 108 -0.42 -8.78 3.43
N GLY A 109 -0.39 -8.12 4.57
CA GLY A 109 -0.99 -8.65 5.79
C GLY A 109 -0.10 -9.66 6.52
N GLN A 110 -0.67 -10.42 7.45
CA GLN A 110 0.10 -11.32 8.34
C GLN A 110 0.01 -12.80 7.95
N GLU A 111 -0.60 -13.13 6.81
CA GLU A 111 -0.84 -14.52 6.41
C GLU A 111 0.29 -15.07 5.54
N ILE A 112 1.14 -15.87 6.15
CA ILE A 112 2.35 -16.44 5.53
C ILE A 112 2.09 -17.72 4.71
N LEU A 113 0.94 -18.37 4.90
CA LEU A 113 0.66 -19.66 4.27
C LEU A 113 0.10 -19.51 2.85
N ASP A 114 -0.51 -18.36 2.53
CA ASP A 114 -1.22 -18.17 1.26
C ASP A 114 -0.27 -18.28 0.06
N PHE A 115 0.93 -17.72 0.18
CA PHE A 115 1.89 -17.73 -0.93
C PHE A 115 2.37 -19.16 -1.28
N PRO A 116 2.95 -19.95 -0.36
CA PRO A 116 3.34 -21.32 -0.67
C PRO A 116 2.14 -22.22 -1.00
N ALA A 117 0.99 -22.02 -0.38
CA ALA A 117 -0.21 -22.80 -0.65
C ALA A 117 -0.77 -22.55 -2.05
N ALA A 118 -0.84 -21.31 -2.50
CA ALA A 118 -1.28 -20.95 -3.85
C ALA A 118 -0.33 -21.55 -4.92
N PHE A 119 0.97 -21.50 -4.66
CA PHE A 119 1.96 -22.16 -5.53
C PHE A 119 1.73 -23.67 -5.62
N LEU A 120 1.58 -24.37 -4.50
CA LEU A 120 1.32 -25.81 -4.51
C LEU A 120 0.00 -26.14 -5.22
N ALA A 121 -1.05 -25.38 -4.95
CA ALA A 121 -2.35 -25.54 -5.61
C ALA A 121 -2.25 -25.37 -7.13
N SER A 122 -1.50 -24.38 -7.60
CA SER A 122 -1.27 -24.17 -9.03
C SER A 122 -0.58 -25.37 -9.68
N ARG A 123 0.42 -25.97 -8.99
CA ARG A 123 1.11 -27.17 -9.49
C ARG A 123 0.19 -28.39 -9.57
N TRP A 124 -0.78 -28.53 -8.65
CA TRP A 124 -1.71 -29.66 -8.63
C TRP A 124 -2.88 -29.50 -9.61
N THR A 125 -3.16 -28.29 -10.05
CA THR A 125 -4.28 -28.01 -10.96
C THR A 125 -3.85 -27.67 -12.38
N GLY A 126 -2.58 -27.33 -12.58
CA GLY A 126 -2.08 -26.81 -13.86
C GLY A 126 -2.37 -25.31 -14.07
N ALA A 127 -2.99 -24.63 -13.10
CA ALA A 127 -3.26 -23.19 -13.19
C ALA A 127 -1.95 -22.38 -13.21
N ARG A 128 -1.91 -21.30 -13.99
CA ARG A 128 -0.77 -20.38 -14.02
C ARG A 128 -0.64 -19.65 -12.70
N PHE A 129 0.56 -19.49 -12.19
CA PHE A 129 0.83 -18.88 -10.89
C PHE A 129 1.44 -17.49 -11.05
N TYR A 130 0.79 -16.48 -10.48
CA TYR A 130 1.24 -15.09 -10.48
C TYR A 130 1.41 -14.58 -9.06
N ALA A 131 2.47 -13.80 -8.82
CA ALA A 131 2.72 -13.15 -7.55
C ALA A 131 2.55 -11.63 -7.70
N TYR A 132 1.66 -11.04 -6.91
CA TYR A 132 1.51 -9.61 -6.79
C TYR A 132 2.04 -9.15 -5.43
N LEU A 133 3.20 -8.54 -5.46
CA LEU A 133 3.90 -8.10 -4.24
C LEU A 133 3.36 -6.71 -3.85
N LEU A 134 2.38 -6.66 -2.97
CA LEU A 134 1.97 -5.41 -2.32
C LEU A 134 2.97 -5.02 -1.23
N ASP A 135 3.54 -6.03 -0.55
CA ASP A 135 4.69 -5.94 0.35
C ASP A 135 5.65 -7.11 0.10
N GLN A 136 6.92 -6.99 0.49
CA GLN A 136 7.88 -8.07 0.40
C GLN A 136 7.51 -9.22 1.33
N TYR A 137 7.31 -10.41 0.79
CA TYR A 137 6.87 -11.58 1.55
C TYR A 137 7.89 -12.00 2.63
N GLY A 138 9.17 -12.01 2.30
CA GLY A 138 10.22 -12.38 3.24
C GLY A 138 10.39 -11.42 4.42
N GLN A 139 10.02 -10.15 4.24
CA GLN A 139 10.14 -9.12 5.26
C GLN A 139 8.88 -8.96 6.12
N MET A 140 7.72 -9.33 5.61
CA MET A 140 6.46 -9.29 6.36
C MET A 140 6.49 -10.16 7.61
N VAL A 141 7.32 -11.18 7.63
CA VAL A 141 7.44 -12.17 8.68
C VAL A 141 8.55 -11.84 9.68
N ALA A 142 9.25 -10.71 9.53
CA ALA A 142 10.35 -10.29 10.40
C ALA A 142 9.98 -10.24 11.89
N HIS A 143 8.70 -10.09 12.21
CA HIS A 143 8.19 -10.05 13.58
C HIS A 143 7.47 -11.33 14.03
N VAL A 144 7.43 -12.37 13.17
CA VAL A 144 6.77 -13.65 13.45
C VAL A 144 7.78 -14.79 13.24
N THR A 145 7.79 -15.74 14.16
CA THR A 145 8.61 -16.96 14.09
C THR A 145 8.40 -17.67 12.74
N GLY A 146 9.38 -17.63 11.88
CA GLY A 146 9.31 -18.20 10.51
C GLY A 146 10.04 -17.37 9.46
N GLU A 147 10.54 -16.17 9.81
CA GLU A 147 11.27 -15.25 8.95
C GLU A 147 12.29 -15.94 8.04
N GLN A 148 13.16 -16.77 8.60
CA GLN A 148 14.19 -17.48 7.82
C GLN A 148 13.61 -18.46 6.80
N VAL A 149 12.43 -19.03 7.08
CA VAL A 149 11.76 -19.94 6.15
C VAL A 149 11.14 -19.16 5.01
N CYS A 150 10.44 -18.07 5.30
CA CYS A 150 9.80 -17.23 4.30
C CYS A 150 10.83 -16.52 3.40
N ALA A 151 11.90 -16.00 3.98
CA ALA A 151 13.00 -15.39 3.21
C ALA A 151 13.69 -16.40 2.25
N ARG A 152 13.74 -17.69 2.60
CA ARG A 152 14.25 -18.75 1.71
C ARG A 152 13.22 -19.20 0.68
N LEU A 153 11.94 -19.22 1.04
CA LEU A 153 10.86 -19.64 0.13
C LEU A 153 10.57 -18.57 -0.93
N GLU A 154 10.64 -17.30 -0.58
CA GLU A 154 10.31 -16.19 -1.48
C GLU A 154 11.02 -16.30 -2.85
N PRO A 155 12.36 -16.34 -2.96
CA PRO A 155 13.02 -16.42 -4.25
C PRO A 155 12.69 -17.70 -5.00
N MET A 156 12.46 -18.81 -4.29
CA MET A 156 12.10 -20.08 -4.90
C MET A 156 10.70 -20.02 -5.53
N LEU A 157 9.73 -19.40 -4.86
CA LEU A 157 8.36 -19.26 -5.31
C LEU A 157 8.27 -18.24 -6.46
N LEU A 158 8.93 -17.10 -6.31
CA LEU A 158 8.96 -16.04 -7.33
C LEU A 158 9.61 -16.49 -8.64
N LYS A 159 10.72 -17.24 -8.58
CA LYS A 159 11.36 -17.82 -9.77
C LYS A 159 10.49 -18.80 -10.55
N ARG A 160 9.44 -19.33 -9.93
CA ARG A 160 8.49 -20.28 -10.53
C ARG A 160 7.16 -19.65 -10.89
N ALA A 161 7.01 -18.37 -10.59
CA ALA A 161 5.83 -17.61 -11.01
C ALA A 161 5.84 -17.40 -12.53
N THR A 162 4.67 -17.47 -13.14
CA THR A 162 4.46 -17.11 -14.55
C THR A 162 4.69 -15.63 -14.79
N GLY A 163 4.39 -14.80 -13.77
CA GLY A 163 4.68 -13.37 -13.74
C GLY A 163 4.71 -12.86 -12.31
N VAL A 164 5.51 -11.82 -12.10
CA VAL A 164 5.65 -11.13 -10.82
C VAL A 164 5.30 -9.66 -11.02
N ILE A 165 4.51 -9.09 -10.12
CA ILE A 165 4.14 -7.67 -10.11
C ILE A 165 4.75 -7.04 -8.86
N ALA A 166 5.42 -5.91 -9.04
CA ALA A 166 5.97 -5.08 -7.96
C ALA A 166 5.31 -3.69 -7.96
N PRO A 167 5.13 -3.05 -6.80
CA PRO A 167 4.46 -1.75 -6.69
C PRO A 167 5.33 -0.56 -7.10
N ASN A 168 6.65 -0.77 -7.31
CA ASN A 168 7.57 0.27 -7.75
C ASN A 168 8.87 -0.32 -8.33
N GLU A 169 9.67 0.56 -8.94
CA GLU A 169 10.93 0.24 -9.58
C GLU A 169 11.99 -0.24 -8.58
N PHE A 170 11.99 0.30 -7.36
CA PHE A 170 12.96 -0.05 -6.32
C PHE A 170 12.80 -1.51 -5.90
N LEU A 171 11.57 -1.99 -5.72
CA LEU A 171 11.33 -3.39 -5.42
C LEU A 171 11.64 -4.28 -6.64
N ARG A 172 11.23 -3.88 -7.86
CA ARG A 172 11.62 -4.59 -9.09
C ARG A 172 13.13 -4.76 -9.19
N ASP A 173 13.89 -3.68 -9.01
CA ASP A 173 15.34 -3.69 -9.16
C ASP A 173 16.02 -4.48 -8.04
N ASP A 174 15.44 -4.48 -6.84
CA ASP A 174 15.88 -5.32 -5.73
C ASP A 174 15.70 -6.81 -6.04
N LEU A 175 14.53 -7.20 -6.54
CA LEU A 175 14.24 -8.57 -6.99
C LEU A 175 15.17 -9.00 -8.11
N ARG A 176 15.45 -8.12 -9.06
CA ARG A 176 16.37 -8.38 -10.15
C ARG A 176 17.79 -8.56 -9.67
N ARG A 177 18.26 -7.68 -8.79
CA ARG A 177 19.62 -7.71 -8.22
C ARG A 177 19.83 -8.94 -7.33
N ARG A 178 18.89 -9.23 -6.41
CA ARG A 178 19.03 -10.30 -5.41
C ARG A 178 18.72 -11.68 -5.99
N TYR A 179 17.70 -11.78 -6.84
CA TYR A 179 17.14 -13.05 -7.24
C TYR A 179 17.14 -13.29 -8.75
N GLN A 180 17.52 -12.30 -9.55
CA GLN A 180 17.46 -12.33 -11.03
C GLN A 180 16.03 -12.58 -11.53
N ILE A 181 15.06 -11.92 -10.89
CA ILE A 181 13.65 -11.98 -11.23
C ILE A 181 13.25 -10.65 -11.87
N ASP A 182 12.67 -10.72 -13.06
CA ASP A 182 12.05 -9.58 -13.70
C ASP A 182 10.58 -9.48 -13.21
N ALA A 183 10.24 -8.32 -12.63
CA ALA A 183 8.89 -8.01 -12.21
C ALA A 183 8.32 -6.87 -13.05
N ALA A 184 7.05 -6.97 -13.42
CA ALA A 184 6.31 -5.86 -13.99
C ALA A 184 6.02 -4.82 -12.88
N VAL A 185 6.23 -3.55 -13.17
CA VAL A 185 5.87 -2.50 -12.22
C VAL A 185 4.43 -2.07 -12.47
N ILE A 186 3.59 -2.16 -11.44
CA ILE A 186 2.25 -1.59 -11.41
C ILE A 186 2.15 -0.78 -10.13
N HIS A 187 2.27 0.54 -10.24
CA HIS A 187 2.10 1.43 -9.09
C HIS A 187 0.71 1.29 -8.48
N ASN A 188 0.59 1.53 -7.18
CA ASN A 188 -0.69 1.51 -6.48
C ASN A 188 -1.63 2.56 -7.08
N PRO A 189 -2.68 2.18 -7.84
CA PRO A 189 -3.41 3.12 -8.68
C PRO A 189 -4.37 4.01 -7.91
N CYS A 190 -4.68 5.17 -8.49
CA CYS A 190 -5.72 6.07 -8.04
C CYS A 190 -6.77 6.28 -9.13
N ASP A 191 -8.03 6.42 -8.71
CA ASP A 191 -9.11 6.87 -9.59
C ASP A 191 -9.06 8.39 -9.69
N LEU A 192 -8.44 8.89 -10.75
CA LEU A 192 -8.21 10.31 -10.95
C LEU A 192 -9.50 11.09 -11.17
N SER A 193 -10.59 10.43 -11.61
CA SER A 193 -11.89 11.09 -11.83
C SER A 193 -12.48 11.67 -10.54
N ALA A 194 -12.13 11.08 -9.37
CA ALA A 194 -12.57 11.57 -8.08
C ALA A 194 -11.93 12.92 -7.68
N TYR A 195 -10.84 13.32 -8.34
CA TYR A 195 -10.06 14.52 -8.00
C TYR A 195 -10.31 15.70 -8.94
N GLY A 196 -10.90 15.49 -10.11
CA GLY A 196 -11.33 16.54 -11.02
C GLY A 196 -10.24 17.42 -11.67
N GLY A 197 -8.98 17.08 -11.49
CA GLY A 197 -7.84 17.78 -12.09
C GLY A 197 -7.26 18.94 -11.25
N PRO A 198 -6.22 19.63 -11.74
CA PRO A 198 -5.46 20.63 -10.97
C PRO A 198 -6.21 21.94 -10.67
N ALA A 199 -7.36 22.17 -11.26
CA ALA A 199 -8.12 23.42 -11.09
C ALA A 199 -8.79 23.60 -9.71
N TYR A 200 -8.95 22.52 -8.94
CA TYR A 200 -9.70 22.52 -7.67
C TYR A 200 -8.94 23.07 -6.45
N ALA A 201 -7.77 23.61 -6.63
CA ALA A 201 -6.90 24.00 -5.53
C ALA A 201 -7.11 25.43 -4.99
N THR A 202 -8.12 26.16 -5.44
CA THR A 202 -8.33 27.58 -5.11
C THR A 202 -8.79 27.81 -3.67
N ASP A 203 -9.65 26.94 -3.12
CA ASP A 203 -10.25 27.15 -1.79
C ASP A 203 -9.24 27.01 -0.64
N ALA A 204 -8.31 26.07 -0.75
CA ALA A 204 -7.29 25.89 0.28
C ALA A 204 -6.20 26.99 0.22
N ASP A 205 -5.91 27.57 -0.95
CA ASP A 205 -5.05 28.75 -1.04
C ASP A 205 -5.76 29.99 -0.46
N ALA A 206 -7.08 30.11 -0.62
CA ALA A 206 -7.89 31.13 0.02
C ALA A 206 -7.96 30.92 1.55
N ALA A 207 -8.08 29.68 2.03
CA ALA A 207 -8.03 29.36 3.46
C ALA A 207 -6.67 29.70 4.06
N LEU A 208 -5.58 29.37 3.36
CA LEU A 208 -4.22 29.75 3.77
C LEU A 208 -4.05 31.27 3.86
N ALA A 209 -4.62 32.01 2.92
CA ALA A 209 -4.60 33.48 2.94
C ALA A 209 -5.41 34.08 4.13
N ARG A 210 -6.41 33.35 4.64
CA ARG A 210 -7.16 33.72 5.86
C ARG A 210 -6.48 33.28 7.16
N GLY A 211 -5.30 32.70 7.10
CA GLY A 211 -4.58 32.20 8.29
C GLY A 211 -5.05 30.83 8.77
N GLU A 212 -5.58 29.99 7.90
CA GLU A 212 -5.97 28.61 8.17
C GLU A 212 -5.03 27.65 7.45
N ALA A 213 -3.90 27.31 8.07
CA ALA A 213 -2.91 26.42 7.48
C ALA A 213 -3.10 24.98 7.99
N ARG A 214 -3.61 24.10 7.14
CA ARG A 214 -3.83 22.68 7.45
C ARG A 214 -2.75 21.79 6.83
N ILE A 215 -1.95 21.14 7.66
CA ILE A 215 -1.17 19.97 7.21
C ILE A 215 -2.08 18.76 7.35
N VAL A 216 -2.24 17.95 6.30
CA VAL A 216 -3.14 16.79 6.33
C VAL A 216 -2.35 15.50 6.13
N TYR A 217 -2.71 14.51 6.95
CA TYR A 217 -2.29 13.13 6.80
C TYR A 217 -3.50 12.20 6.85
N THR A 218 -3.56 11.24 5.92
CA THR A 218 -4.63 10.23 5.86
C THR A 218 -4.06 8.83 5.95
N GLY A 219 -4.60 8.00 6.86
CA GLY A 219 -4.26 6.59 7.01
C GLY A 219 -3.66 6.21 8.36
N ALA A 220 -3.34 4.93 8.52
CA ALA A 220 -2.78 4.40 9.75
C ALA A 220 -1.37 4.96 10.03
N ILE A 221 -1.11 5.22 11.31
CA ILE A 221 0.21 5.62 11.82
C ILE A 221 0.80 4.45 12.59
N GLY A 222 1.94 3.95 12.16
CA GLY A 222 2.66 2.84 12.78
C GLY A 222 4.14 3.15 12.98
N PRO A 223 4.94 2.15 13.38
CA PRO A 223 6.38 2.32 13.67
C PRO A 223 7.16 2.99 12.53
N LEU A 224 6.81 2.71 11.28
CA LEU A 224 7.44 3.33 10.10
C LEU A 224 7.12 4.82 9.91
N HIS A 225 6.33 5.44 10.82
CA HIS A 225 5.93 6.84 10.71
C HIS A 225 6.27 7.68 11.95
N TYR A 226 6.38 7.04 13.14
CA TYR A 226 6.48 7.77 14.41
C TYR A 226 7.61 8.81 14.45
N GLY A 227 8.82 8.45 14.00
CA GLY A 227 9.96 9.36 13.94
C GLY A 227 9.67 10.60 13.09
N ALA A 228 9.12 10.39 11.90
CA ALA A 228 8.79 11.47 10.97
C ALA A 228 7.73 12.43 11.52
N PHE A 229 6.72 11.92 12.24
CA PHE A 229 5.72 12.77 12.89
C PHE A 229 6.31 13.60 14.02
N ARG A 230 7.19 13.02 14.85
CA ARG A 230 7.89 13.78 15.91
C ARG A 230 8.74 14.90 15.33
N THR A 231 9.47 14.64 14.26
CA THR A 231 10.27 15.66 13.57
C THR A 231 9.37 16.76 12.98
N LEU A 232 8.22 16.41 12.38
CA LEU A 232 7.26 17.39 11.89
C LEU A 232 6.72 18.29 13.01
N LEU A 233 6.33 17.72 14.14
CA LEU A 233 5.79 18.48 15.27
C LEU A 233 6.83 19.43 15.87
N ALA A 234 8.09 18.99 15.96
CA ALA A 234 9.20 19.86 16.36
C ALA A 234 9.43 21.01 15.36
N ALA A 235 9.32 20.74 14.07
CA ALA A 235 9.40 21.76 13.02
C ALA A 235 8.23 22.76 13.10
N MET A 236 7.02 22.31 13.35
CA MET A 236 5.85 23.17 13.54
C MET A 236 6.01 24.07 14.77
N ALA A 237 6.53 23.54 15.88
CA ALA A 237 6.82 24.34 17.07
C ALA A 237 7.87 25.43 16.81
N ALA A 238 8.90 25.12 16.00
CA ALA A 238 9.94 26.10 15.64
C ALA A 238 9.44 27.24 14.72
N LEU A 239 8.35 27.02 13.96
CA LEU A 239 7.76 28.03 13.10
C LEU A 239 6.92 29.07 13.85
N ASP A 240 6.54 28.79 15.11
CA ASP A 240 5.71 29.64 15.97
C ASP A 240 4.46 30.21 15.24
N ARG A 241 3.76 29.33 14.52
CA ARG A 241 2.55 29.65 13.75
C ARG A 241 1.31 29.00 14.41
N PRO A 242 0.53 29.77 15.20
CA PRO A 242 -0.63 29.23 15.90
C PRO A 242 -1.79 28.81 14.97
N ASP A 243 -1.80 29.31 13.74
CA ASP A 243 -2.75 28.92 12.67
C ASP A 243 -2.43 27.58 12.03
N LEU A 244 -1.20 27.06 12.23
CA LEU A 244 -0.76 25.80 11.62
C LEU A 244 -1.21 24.61 12.48
N ARG A 245 -2.02 23.72 11.90
CA ARG A 245 -2.53 22.51 12.54
C ARG A 245 -2.26 21.28 11.71
N LEU A 246 -1.92 20.16 12.37
CA LEU A 246 -1.80 18.85 11.77
C LEU A 246 -3.11 18.08 11.91
N HIS A 247 -3.85 17.92 10.82
CA HIS A 247 -5.08 17.12 10.76
C HIS A 247 -4.74 15.69 10.36
N VAL A 248 -5.05 14.75 11.23
CA VAL A 248 -4.72 13.33 11.07
C VAL A 248 -6.01 12.52 11.01
N TYR A 249 -6.28 11.90 9.88
CA TYR A 249 -7.39 10.96 9.67
C TYR A 249 -6.87 9.54 9.83
N THR A 250 -7.10 8.93 11.00
CA THR A 250 -6.42 7.69 11.39
C THR A 250 -7.30 6.79 12.29
N PRO A 251 -7.15 5.44 12.21
CA PRO A 251 -7.81 4.53 13.16
C PRO A 251 -7.12 4.48 14.54
N GLN A 252 -5.93 5.07 14.70
CA GLN A 252 -5.23 5.07 15.98
C GLN A 252 -5.89 6.03 16.99
N SER A 253 -5.97 5.58 18.26
CA SER A 253 -6.47 6.41 19.34
C SER A 253 -5.47 7.50 19.75
N SER A 254 -5.99 8.60 20.34
CA SER A 254 -5.16 9.67 20.92
C SER A 254 -4.14 9.14 21.91
N ASP A 255 -4.57 8.26 22.83
CA ASP A 255 -3.69 7.69 23.87
C ASP A 255 -2.51 6.90 23.29
N ARG A 256 -2.71 6.24 22.15
CA ARG A 256 -1.62 5.55 21.47
C ARG A 256 -0.65 6.54 20.84
N LEU A 257 -1.16 7.55 20.15
CA LEU A 257 -0.34 8.58 19.51
C LEU A 257 0.42 9.42 20.54
N ASP A 258 -0.21 9.75 21.65
CA ASP A 258 0.41 10.49 22.77
C ASP A 258 1.60 9.72 23.37
N ARG A 259 1.46 8.41 23.56
CA ARG A 259 2.56 7.54 24.03
C ARG A 259 3.74 7.52 23.07
N GLU A 260 3.48 7.68 21.78
CA GLU A 260 4.51 7.75 20.74
C GLU A 260 5.06 9.17 20.52
N GLY A 261 4.63 10.14 21.35
CA GLY A 261 5.06 11.54 21.28
C GLY A 261 4.41 12.35 20.16
N ILE A 262 3.31 11.87 19.59
CA ILE A 262 2.55 12.57 18.54
C ILE A 262 1.41 13.34 19.23
N ARG A 263 1.74 14.54 19.71
CA ARG A 263 0.85 15.42 20.49
C ARG A 263 1.17 16.90 20.22
N GLY A 264 0.26 17.80 20.63
CA GLY A 264 0.43 19.24 20.45
C GLY A 264 -0.58 19.81 19.43
N PRO A 265 -0.19 20.55 18.39
CA PRO A 265 -1.10 21.16 17.42
C PRO A 265 -1.70 20.12 16.45
N VAL A 266 -2.17 18.98 16.98
CA VAL A 266 -2.72 17.84 16.25
C VAL A 266 -4.23 17.80 16.44
N VAL A 267 -4.96 17.66 15.34
CA VAL A 267 -6.41 17.44 15.32
C VAL A 267 -6.67 16.03 14.77
N LEU A 268 -7.14 15.14 15.63
CA LEU A 268 -7.44 13.77 15.25
C LEU A 268 -8.86 13.65 14.70
N HIS A 269 -8.97 12.90 13.62
CA HIS A 269 -10.23 12.56 12.99
C HIS A 269 -10.34 11.03 12.86
N PRO A 270 -11.55 10.46 12.98
CA PRO A 270 -11.77 9.05 12.69
C PRO A 270 -11.50 8.75 11.20
N PRO A 271 -11.26 7.48 10.84
CA PRO A 271 -11.16 7.06 9.46
C PRO A 271 -12.40 7.52 8.66
N GLN A 272 -12.17 7.92 7.43
CA GLN A 272 -13.22 8.38 6.53
C GLN A 272 -13.34 7.41 5.35
N PRO A 273 -14.53 7.29 4.75
CA PRO A 273 -14.72 6.42 3.60
C PRO A 273 -13.88 6.92 2.41
N LEU A 274 -13.49 5.99 1.54
CA LEU A 274 -12.64 6.26 0.37
C LEU A 274 -13.22 7.37 -0.52
N SER A 275 -14.55 7.48 -0.61
CA SER A 275 -15.26 8.51 -1.37
C SER A 275 -15.05 9.95 -0.82
N ALA A 276 -14.71 10.10 0.45
CA ALA A 276 -14.46 11.41 1.06
C ALA A 276 -12.99 11.85 0.94
N MET A 277 -12.07 10.94 0.58
CA MET A 277 -10.64 11.21 0.63
C MET A 277 -10.22 12.37 -0.27
N ALA A 278 -10.73 12.44 -1.50
CA ALA A 278 -10.38 13.50 -2.44
C ALA A 278 -10.69 14.90 -1.85
N ALA A 279 -11.91 15.09 -1.36
CA ALA A 279 -12.33 16.37 -0.79
C ALA A 279 -11.51 16.74 0.46
N LEU A 280 -11.19 15.78 1.32
CA LEU A 280 -10.37 16.01 2.51
C LEU A 280 -8.93 16.39 2.19
N GLN A 281 -8.32 15.68 1.25
CA GLN A 281 -6.95 15.93 0.83
C GLN A 281 -6.84 17.27 0.09
N GLN A 282 -7.84 17.67 -0.69
CA GLN A 282 -7.91 18.94 -1.39
C GLN A 282 -8.02 20.15 -0.47
N GLN A 283 -8.50 19.99 0.78
CA GLN A 283 -8.54 21.06 1.78
C GLN A 283 -7.17 21.34 2.43
N ALA A 284 -6.15 20.52 2.17
CA ALA A 284 -4.84 20.70 2.76
C ALA A 284 -4.11 21.93 2.19
N ALA A 285 -3.46 22.71 3.05
CA ALA A 285 -2.38 23.60 2.63
C ALA A 285 -1.14 22.80 2.22
N VAL A 286 -0.87 21.70 2.96
CA VAL A 286 0.25 20.77 2.70
C VAL A 286 -0.21 19.35 3.03
N LEU A 287 0.06 18.41 2.13
CA LEU A 287 -0.08 16.97 2.38
C LEU A 287 1.24 16.42 2.92
N PHE A 288 1.21 15.74 4.06
CA PHE A 288 2.40 15.16 4.68
C PHE A 288 2.55 13.67 4.34
N LEU A 289 3.68 13.32 3.73
CA LEU A 289 3.96 11.95 3.28
C LEU A 289 5.24 11.42 3.97
N PRO A 290 5.09 10.79 5.16
CA PRO A 290 6.21 10.37 5.98
C PRO A 290 6.63 8.92 5.77
N LEU A 291 7.93 8.67 5.92
CA LEU A 291 8.54 7.38 6.28
C LEU A 291 9.61 7.62 7.35
N ALA A 292 9.83 6.63 8.24
CA ALA A 292 10.86 6.76 9.28
C ALA A 292 12.26 6.76 8.66
N LEU A 293 13.10 7.69 9.13
CA LEU A 293 14.52 7.75 8.77
C LEU A 293 15.38 6.80 9.60
N ASP A 294 14.88 6.42 10.78
CA ASP A 294 15.53 5.60 11.80
C ASP A 294 14.85 4.23 11.99
N SER A 295 14.34 3.64 10.89
CA SER A 295 13.65 2.35 10.94
C SER A 295 14.64 1.21 11.28
N SER A 296 14.16 0.25 12.11
CA SER A 296 14.85 -1.04 12.31
C SER A 296 14.90 -1.88 11.03
N ASP A 297 14.02 -1.57 10.07
CA ASP A 297 13.84 -2.32 8.83
C ASP A 297 14.06 -1.42 7.61
N PRO A 298 15.31 -1.00 7.34
CA PRO A 298 15.62 -0.03 6.28
C PRO A 298 15.26 -0.53 4.88
N ASP A 299 15.34 -1.84 4.62
CA ASP A 299 14.97 -2.43 3.34
C ASP A 299 13.47 -2.29 3.05
N ILE A 300 12.61 -2.41 4.08
CA ILE A 300 11.16 -2.17 3.95
C ILE A 300 10.91 -0.71 3.60
N VAL A 301 11.54 0.21 4.32
CA VAL A 301 11.39 1.65 4.08
C VAL A 301 11.90 2.03 2.69
N ARG A 302 13.02 1.45 2.27
CA ARG A 302 13.63 1.72 0.97
C ARG A 302 12.70 1.40 -0.21
N THR A 303 11.96 0.30 -0.11
CA THR A 303 11.06 -0.16 -1.20
C THR A 303 9.58 0.14 -0.93
N ALA A 304 9.26 0.84 0.15
CA ALA A 304 7.87 1.16 0.51
C ALA A 304 7.15 1.95 -0.59
N ALA A 305 5.93 1.53 -0.89
CA ALA A 305 5.02 2.21 -1.83
C ALA A 305 3.71 2.59 -1.11
N PRO A 306 3.68 3.66 -0.31
CA PRO A 306 2.47 4.05 0.40
C PRO A 306 1.31 4.30 -0.56
N GLY A 307 0.17 3.63 -0.35
CA GLY A 307 -1.00 3.73 -1.24
C GLY A 307 -1.53 5.17 -1.40
N LYS A 308 -1.32 6.02 -0.38
CA LYS A 308 -1.69 7.44 -0.41
C LYS A 308 -0.84 8.29 -1.38
N THR A 309 0.30 7.78 -1.86
CA THR A 309 1.17 8.51 -2.81
C THR A 309 0.38 8.94 -4.05
N ALA A 310 -0.33 8.03 -4.67
CA ALA A 310 -1.17 8.29 -5.84
C ALA A 310 -2.26 9.33 -5.56
N GLU A 311 -2.93 9.18 -4.44
CA GLU A 311 -4.00 10.08 -3.99
C GLU A 311 -3.47 11.51 -3.75
N TYR A 312 -2.31 11.63 -3.10
CA TYR A 312 -1.69 12.92 -2.82
C TYR A 312 -1.21 13.62 -4.09
N LEU A 313 -0.66 12.87 -5.04
CA LEU A 313 -0.31 13.40 -6.36
C LEU A 313 -1.55 13.91 -7.11
N ALA A 314 -2.69 13.22 -6.99
CA ALA A 314 -3.95 13.60 -7.63
C ALA A 314 -4.68 14.76 -6.92
N ALA A 315 -4.42 14.97 -5.62
CA ALA A 315 -5.17 15.93 -4.81
C ALA A 315 -4.93 17.41 -5.21
N GLY A 316 -3.94 17.70 -6.04
CA GLY A 316 -3.63 19.07 -6.47
C GLY A 316 -3.13 19.95 -5.31
N ARG A 317 -2.49 19.38 -4.32
CA ARG A 317 -1.93 20.08 -3.15
C ARG A 317 -0.42 19.86 -3.06
N PRO A 318 0.36 20.83 -2.52
CA PRO A 318 1.77 20.62 -2.25
C PRO A 318 1.98 19.42 -1.32
N ILE A 319 2.95 18.57 -1.64
CA ILE A 319 3.30 17.39 -0.86
C ILE A 319 4.65 17.63 -0.20
N LEU A 320 4.69 17.49 1.14
CA LEU A 320 5.92 17.45 1.92
C LEU A 320 6.27 16.01 2.21
N VAL A 321 7.32 15.53 1.58
CA VAL A 321 7.85 14.18 1.75
C VAL A 321 8.95 14.20 2.80
N HIS A 322 8.84 13.35 3.81
CA HIS A 322 9.89 13.15 4.81
C HIS A 322 10.25 11.68 4.87
N ALA A 323 11.32 11.30 4.18
CA ALA A 323 11.71 9.91 3.96
C ALA A 323 13.21 9.78 3.76
N PRO A 324 13.81 8.59 4.02
CA PRO A 324 15.24 8.36 3.79
C PRO A 324 15.66 8.66 2.35
N PRO A 325 16.89 9.17 2.15
CA PRO A 325 17.38 9.64 0.85
C PRO A 325 17.44 8.54 -0.22
N ASP A 326 17.63 7.31 0.20
CA ASP A 326 17.72 6.10 -0.64
C ASP A 326 16.38 5.34 -0.80
N SER A 327 15.26 5.90 -0.29
CA SER A 327 13.93 5.33 -0.47
C SER A 327 13.36 5.64 -1.85
N PHE A 328 12.51 4.72 -2.35
CA PHE A 328 11.70 4.97 -3.54
C PHE A 328 10.97 6.31 -3.43
N LEU A 329 10.34 6.55 -2.29
CA LEU A 329 9.52 7.74 -2.08
C LEU A 329 10.34 9.03 -2.26
N ALA A 330 11.50 9.15 -1.59
CA ALA A 330 12.35 10.34 -1.69
C ALA A 330 12.90 10.52 -3.12
N SER A 331 13.37 9.44 -3.74
CA SER A 331 13.91 9.49 -5.11
C SER A 331 12.83 9.88 -6.12
N TYR A 332 11.66 9.25 -6.08
CA TYR A 332 10.56 9.53 -6.99
C TYR A 332 10.17 11.02 -6.96
N PHE A 333 9.94 11.57 -5.76
CA PHE A 333 9.53 12.98 -5.63
C PHE A 333 10.62 13.98 -6.00
N ARG A 334 11.88 13.62 -5.78
CA ARG A 334 13.03 14.45 -6.17
C ARG A 334 13.23 14.46 -7.68
N ASP A 335 13.23 13.29 -8.31
CA ASP A 335 13.49 13.12 -9.73
C ASP A 335 12.40 13.76 -10.58
N HIS A 336 11.14 13.68 -10.13
CA HIS A 336 9.99 14.27 -10.82
C HIS A 336 9.62 15.69 -10.35
N GLN A 337 10.27 16.22 -9.32
CA GLN A 337 10.00 17.56 -8.76
C GLN A 337 8.51 17.78 -8.42
N CYS A 338 7.82 16.74 -7.97
CA CYS A 338 6.38 16.74 -7.69
C CYS A 338 6.02 16.90 -6.20
N GLY A 339 7.00 17.23 -5.36
CA GLY A 339 6.87 17.52 -3.93
C GLY A 339 8.17 18.07 -3.37
N VAL A 340 8.13 18.57 -2.15
CA VAL A 340 9.33 18.99 -1.41
C VAL A 340 9.81 17.82 -0.56
N VAL A 341 11.07 17.41 -0.75
CA VAL A 341 11.67 16.27 -0.06
C VAL A 341 12.62 16.75 1.01
N VAL A 342 12.40 16.29 2.25
CA VAL A 342 13.32 16.43 3.38
C VAL A 342 13.77 15.04 3.81
N ASP A 343 15.02 14.72 3.56
CA ASP A 343 15.59 13.37 3.68
C ASP A 343 16.53 13.20 4.89
N ARG A 344 16.42 14.10 5.86
CA ARG A 344 17.18 14.09 7.10
C ARG A 344 16.30 14.40 8.31
N GLY A 345 16.61 13.80 9.45
CA GLY A 345 15.87 13.95 10.71
C GLY A 345 16.09 15.30 11.40
N ASP A 346 16.13 16.39 10.64
CA ASP A 346 16.38 17.75 11.12
C ASP A 346 15.08 18.57 11.12
N PRO A 347 14.53 18.91 12.30
CA PRO A 347 13.33 19.76 12.39
C PRO A 347 13.51 21.13 11.73
N ALA A 348 14.71 21.71 11.73
CA ALA A 348 14.94 23.00 11.08
C ALA A 348 14.82 22.92 9.55
N ALA A 349 15.28 21.83 8.95
CA ALA A 349 15.10 21.59 7.53
C ALA A 349 13.61 21.41 7.16
N LEU A 350 12.84 20.68 7.97
CA LEU A 350 11.40 20.54 7.80
C LEU A 350 10.66 21.86 7.97
N ALA A 351 11.05 22.68 8.95
CA ALA A 351 10.48 24.01 9.16
C ALA A 351 10.74 24.93 7.97
N ALA A 352 11.98 24.92 7.44
CA ALA A 352 12.32 25.69 6.25
C ALA A 352 11.51 25.26 5.02
N ALA A 353 11.35 23.96 4.80
CA ALA A 353 10.53 23.38 3.72
C ALA A 353 9.07 23.79 3.85
N LEU A 354 8.48 23.65 5.04
CA LEU A 354 7.12 24.11 5.33
C LEU A 354 6.94 25.60 5.08
N SER A 355 7.86 26.43 5.60
CA SER A 355 7.83 27.87 5.39
C SER A 355 7.85 28.21 3.90
N SER A 356 8.72 27.61 3.12
CA SER A 356 8.80 27.80 1.67
C SER A 356 7.49 27.44 0.96
N ILE A 357 6.91 26.29 1.29
CA ILE A 357 5.62 25.86 0.69
C ILE A 357 4.51 26.85 1.05
N LEU A 358 4.43 27.28 2.31
CA LEU A 358 3.35 28.13 2.80
C LEU A 358 3.45 29.57 2.28
N SER A 359 4.67 30.08 2.04
CA SER A 359 4.91 31.47 1.63
C SER A 359 5.04 31.71 0.12
N ASP A 360 5.36 30.66 -0.68
CA ASP A 360 5.60 30.79 -2.13
C ASP A 360 4.46 30.19 -2.97
N PRO A 361 3.50 31.01 -3.47
CA PRO A 361 2.43 30.54 -4.36
C PRO A 361 2.94 29.98 -5.70
N ALA A 362 4.05 30.50 -6.22
CA ALA A 362 4.62 30.01 -7.47
C ALA A 362 5.21 28.60 -7.31
N LEU A 363 5.89 28.32 -6.18
CA LEU A 363 6.34 26.99 -5.82
C LEU A 363 5.14 26.02 -5.73
N ARG A 364 4.08 26.39 -5.00
CA ARG A 364 2.87 25.56 -4.90
C ARG A 364 2.28 25.25 -6.27
N GLY A 365 2.21 26.24 -7.16
CA GLY A 365 1.72 26.06 -8.54
C GLY A 365 2.55 25.04 -9.34
N ARG A 366 3.88 25.16 -9.29
CA ARG A 366 4.78 24.21 -9.97
C ARG A 366 4.65 22.80 -9.43
N LEU A 367 4.65 22.64 -8.10
CA LEU A 367 4.53 21.32 -7.46
C LEU A 367 3.21 20.64 -7.83
N ARG A 368 2.09 21.36 -7.82
CA ARG A 368 0.77 20.86 -8.23
C ARG A 368 0.76 20.36 -9.66
N ALA A 369 1.28 21.15 -10.58
CA ALA A 369 1.31 20.78 -12.00
C ALA A 369 2.11 19.48 -12.22
N ARG A 370 3.29 19.39 -11.60
CA ARG A 370 4.14 18.19 -11.68
C ARG A 370 3.50 16.99 -11.00
N ALA A 371 2.88 17.17 -9.84
CA ALA A 371 2.20 16.09 -9.13
C ALA A 371 1.06 15.50 -9.97
N TRP A 372 0.22 16.33 -10.57
CA TRP A 372 -0.86 15.90 -11.45
C TRP A 372 -0.35 15.19 -12.70
N GLU A 373 0.68 15.70 -13.35
CA GLU A 373 1.34 15.04 -14.48
C GLU A 373 1.79 13.63 -14.11
N ARG A 374 2.39 13.47 -12.93
CA ARG A 374 2.82 12.15 -12.46
C ARG A 374 1.66 11.24 -12.05
N ALA A 375 0.60 11.77 -11.45
CA ALA A 375 -0.60 11.01 -11.16
C ALA A 375 -1.17 10.37 -12.44
N GLN A 376 -1.26 11.16 -13.52
CA GLN A 376 -1.76 10.66 -14.82
C GLN A 376 -0.81 9.67 -15.48
N ALA A 377 0.49 9.91 -15.46
CA ALA A 377 1.46 9.08 -16.16
C ALA A 377 1.68 7.71 -15.48
N ASP A 378 1.77 7.71 -14.14
CA ASP A 378 2.29 6.55 -13.41
C ASP A 378 1.22 5.86 -12.53
N PHE A 379 0.17 6.59 -12.08
CA PHE A 379 -0.79 6.09 -11.10
C PHE A 379 -2.23 6.03 -11.60
N ASP A 380 -2.46 6.28 -12.90
CA ASP A 380 -3.80 6.19 -13.48
C ASP A 380 -4.36 4.78 -13.37
N LEU A 381 -5.60 4.68 -12.90
CA LEU A 381 -6.28 3.41 -12.67
C LEU A 381 -6.47 2.60 -13.96
N GLN A 382 -6.79 3.26 -15.07
CA GLN A 382 -7.01 2.55 -16.34
C GLN A 382 -5.70 2.02 -16.90
N HIS A 383 -4.61 2.78 -16.71
CA HIS A 383 -3.28 2.31 -17.08
C HIS A 383 -2.88 1.07 -16.25
N ALA A 384 -3.06 1.12 -14.94
CA ALA A 384 -2.75 -0.01 -14.04
C ALA A 384 -3.58 -1.26 -14.37
N ARG A 385 -4.85 -1.11 -14.71
CA ARG A 385 -5.73 -2.21 -15.13
C ARG A 385 -5.26 -2.86 -16.44
N ARG A 386 -4.89 -2.06 -17.43
CA ARG A 386 -4.33 -2.60 -18.68
C ARG A 386 -3.05 -3.37 -18.44
N GLN A 387 -2.16 -2.84 -17.60
CA GLN A 387 -0.92 -3.54 -17.24
C GLN A 387 -1.21 -4.84 -16.48
N PHE A 388 -2.11 -4.81 -15.49
CA PHE A 388 -2.52 -6.01 -14.76
C PHE A 388 -3.10 -7.07 -15.69
N ALA A 389 -4.04 -6.69 -16.57
CA ALA A 389 -4.63 -7.60 -17.55
C ALA A 389 -3.54 -8.22 -18.45
N ARG A 390 -2.60 -7.42 -18.94
CA ARG A 390 -1.50 -7.89 -19.78
C ARG A 390 -0.61 -8.90 -19.06
N VAL A 391 -0.21 -8.59 -17.79
CA VAL A 391 0.67 -9.48 -17.02
C VAL A 391 0.02 -10.83 -16.77
N ILE A 392 -1.27 -10.87 -16.37
CA ILE A 392 -1.94 -12.12 -16.06
C ILE A 392 -2.58 -12.79 -17.29
N GLY A 393 -2.55 -12.13 -18.46
CA GLY A 393 -3.06 -12.65 -19.73
C GLY A 393 -4.57 -12.59 -19.85
N LEU A 394 -5.22 -11.58 -19.26
CA LEU A 394 -6.62 -11.24 -19.53
C LEU A 394 -6.73 -10.47 -20.86
N PRO A 395 -7.89 -10.52 -21.52
CA PRO A 395 -8.19 -9.57 -22.59
C PRO A 395 -8.10 -8.14 -22.04
N GLU A 396 -7.55 -7.23 -22.83
CA GLU A 396 -7.49 -5.82 -22.42
C GLU A 396 -8.92 -5.30 -22.16
N PRO A 397 -9.12 -4.59 -21.03
CA PRO A 397 -10.43 -3.98 -20.79
C PRO A 397 -10.75 -3.00 -21.92
N ALA A 398 -12.00 -3.03 -22.39
CA ALA A 398 -12.44 -2.09 -23.39
C ALA A 398 -12.13 -0.67 -22.92
N THR A 399 -11.49 0.12 -23.78
CA THR A 399 -11.31 1.54 -23.51
C THR A 399 -12.71 2.13 -23.37
N ALA A 400 -13.07 2.63 -22.19
CA ALA A 400 -14.20 3.54 -22.10
C ALA A 400 -13.89 4.71 -23.03
N ASP A 401 -14.68 4.89 -24.07
CA ASP A 401 -14.59 6.11 -24.90
C ASP A 401 -14.75 7.32 -23.99
N PRO A 402 -13.99 8.38 -24.25
CA PRO A 402 -13.93 9.59 -23.40
C PRO A 402 -15.26 10.31 -23.25
#